data_c170ec6732a21ca13263bd155e265935
#
_entry.id   c170ec6732a21ca13263bd155e265935
#
_cell.length_a   1.000
_cell.length_b   1.000
_cell.length_c   1.000
_cell.angle_alpha   90.00
_cell.angle_beta   90.00
_cell.angle_gamma   90.00
#
_symmetry.space_group_name_H-M   'P 1'
#
loop_
_entity.id
_entity.type
_entity.pdbx_description
1 polymer ?
#
loop_
_entity_poly.entity_id
_entity_poly.type
_entity_poly.pdbx_seq_one_letter_code
_entity_poly.pdbx_strand_id
1 'polypeptide(L)'
;AWYLANAASPVMRAQAKAERGGAPYDWGRIINITSSAGLYGNFGQSAYASAKSGMIGLTRVAAMDLGRAGITCNAIAPFAATRVTDMIVPANDEQAAYKERALKLSPDHVATAVAWLCQPESQSITGQIFGVRGRELFLFSQPRPVATLSRDDGDWDVAGLIAAAPAEFESNYTDLTTDLESFNTDPKV
;
A
#
# COMPACT_ATOMS: atom_id res chain seq x y z
N ALA A 1 -12.03 5.06 6.40
CA ALA A 1 -11.98 4.42 5.08
C ALA A 1 -13.04 3.31 4.97
N TRP A 2 -13.06 2.32 5.87
CA TRP A 2 -14.01 1.20 5.79
C TRP A 2 -15.48 1.66 5.74
N TYR A 3 -15.91 2.54 6.63
CA TYR A 3 -17.29 3.08 6.64
C TYR A 3 -17.66 3.76 5.31
N LEU A 4 -16.74 4.54 4.73
CA LEU A 4 -16.98 5.21 3.46
C LEU A 4 -17.08 4.20 2.31
N ALA A 5 -16.16 3.25 2.21
CA ALA A 5 -16.18 2.21 1.20
C ALA A 5 -17.47 1.36 1.31
N ASN A 6 -17.87 1.00 2.54
CA ASN A 6 -19.09 0.24 2.79
C ASN A 6 -20.35 1.01 2.40
N ALA A 7 -20.41 2.31 2.66
CA ALA A 7 -21.56 3.15 2.28
C ALA A 7 -21.60 3.42 0.76
N ALA A 8 -20.44 3.57 0.10
CA ALA A 8 -20.37 3.86 -1.33
C ALA A 8 -20.63 2.60 -2.20
N SER A 9 -20.21 1.42 -1.75
CA SER A 9 -20.25 0.21 -2.56
C SER A 9 -21.64 -0.21 -3.03
N PRO A 10 -22.74 -0.13 -2.25
CA PRO A 10 -24.08 -0.41 -2.75
C PRO A 10 -24.53 0.53 -3.87
N VAL A 11 -24.19 1.82 -3.75
CA VAL A 11 -24.50 2.84 -4.75
C VAL A 11 -23.74 2.56 -6.04
N MET A 12 -22.43 2.31 -5.96
CA MET A 12 -21.59 1.96 -7.10
C MET A 12 -22.07 0.68 -7.79
N ARG A 13 -22.46 -0.35 -7.01
CA ARG A 13 -23.02 -1.59 -7.57
C ARG A 13 -24.38 -1.38 -8.25
N ALA A 14 -25.23 -0.51 -7.72
CA ALA A 14 -26.48 -0.15 -8.36
C ALA A 14 -26.24 0.59 -9.69
N GLN A 15 -25.28 1.51 -9.72
CA GLN A 15 -24.85 2.19 -10.94
C GLN A 15 -24.30 1.21 -11.99
N ALA A 16 -23.55 0.18 -11.57
CA ALA A 16 -23.01 -0.84 -12.45
C ALA A 16 -24.09 -1.71 -13.11
N LYS A 17 -25.25 -1.86 -12.47
CA LYS A 17 -26.41 -2.60 -12.98
C LYS A 17 -27.37 -1.74 -13.79
N ALA A 18 -27.25 -0.42 -13.74
CA ALA A 18 -28.14 0.49 -14.46
C ALA A 18 -27.92 0.36 -15.98
N GLU A 19 -29.02 0.37 -16.73
CA GLU A 19 -28.97 0.42 -18.20
C GLU A 19 -28.28 1.71 -18.66
N ARG A 20 -27.27 1.56 -19.51
CA ARG A 20 -26.45 2.66 -20.05
C ARG A 20 -26.30 2.53 -21.56
N GLY A 21 -27.38 2.18 -22.25
CA GLY A 21 -27.34 1.99 -23.69
C GLY A 21 -26.42 0.85 -24.16
N GLY A 22 -26.20 -0.17 -23.29
CA GLY A 22 -25.31 -1.30 -23.57
C GLY A 22 -23.83 -1.06 -23.29
N ALA A 23 -23.44 0.14 -22.85
CA ALA A 23 -22.06 0.41 -22.46
C ALA A 23 -21.71 -0.28 -21.13
N PRO A 24 -20.52 -0.93 -21.01
CA PRO A 24 -20.06 -1.50 -19.76
C PRO A 24 -19.87 -0.41 -18.70
N TYR A 25 -20.12 -0.76 -17.44
CA TYR A 25 -19.78 0.10 -16.32
C TYR A 25 -18.30 -0.10 -15.93
N ASP A 26 -17.51 0.94 -16.11
CA ASP A 26 -16.09 0.96 -15.82
C ASP A 26 -15.64 2.19 -15.00
N TRP A 27 -16.60 2.83 -14.31
CA TRP A 27 -16.40 4.14 -13.66
C TRP A 27 -16.15 4.06 -12.16
N GLY A 28 -16.43 2.94 -11.51
CA GLY A 28 -16.24 2.80 -10.06
C GLY A 28 -14.77 2.75 -9.69
N ARG A 29 -14.32 3.72 -8.90
CA ARG A 29 -12.93 3.80 -8.42
C ARG A 29 -12.91 4.06 -6.92
N ILE A 30 -12.18 3.22 -6.19
CA ILE A 30 -11.84 3.43 -4.78
C ILE A 30 -10.33 3.53 -4.70
N ILE A 31 -9.83 4.64 -4.17
CA ILE A 31 -8.40 4.85 -3.98
C ILE A 31 -8.16 5.14 -2.50
N ASN A 32 -7.56 4.19 -1.82
CA ASN A 32 -7.22 4.29 -0.41
C ASN A 32 -5.85 4.95 -0.26
N ILE A 33 -5.70 5.83 0.72
CA ILE A 33 -4.42 6.44 1.02
C ILE A 33 -3.80 5.71 2.22
N THR A 34 -2.78 4.91 1.95
CA THR A 34 -1.97 4.22 2.94
C THR A 34 -0.72 5.04 3.29
N SER A 35 0.36 4.40 3.68
CA SER A 35 1.66 5.02 3.97
C SER A 35 2.76 3.98 3.81
N SER A 36 3.96 4.41 3.46
CA SER A 36 5.18 3.59 3.55
C SER A 36 5.40 3.03 4.96
N ALA A 37 5.09 3.79 6.00
CA ALA A 37 5.13 3.31 7.39
C ALA A 37 4.18 2.11 7.64
N GLY A 38 3.10 1.97 6.87
CA GLY A 38 2.22 0.81 6.93
C GLY A 38 2.76 -0.42 6.21
N LEU A 39 3.81 -0.28 5.42
CA LEU A 39 4.48 -1.34 4.67
C LEU A 39 5.80 -1.78 5.34
N TYR A 40 6.62 -0.81 5.74
CA TYR A 40 7.94 -1.01 6.34
C TYR A 40 7.92 -0.96 7.86
N GLY A 41 7.00 -0.21 8.44
CA GLY A 41 7.07 0.21 9.84
C GLY A 41 7.92 1.47 10.02
N ASN A 42 7.75 2.12 11.17
CA ASN A 42 8.62 3.22 11.61
C ASN A 42 8.60 3.31 13.14
N PHE A 43 9.69 3.76 13.72
CA PHE A 43 9.83 3.87 15.18
C PHE A 43 8.74 4.78 15.78
N GLY A 44 8.15 4.33 16.90
CA GLY A 44 7.12 5.09 17.62
C GLY A 44 5.76 5.22 16.93
N GLN A 45 5.56 4.61 15.75
CA GLN A 45 4.35 4.74 14.94
C GLN A 45 3.45 3.49 14.94
N SER A 46 3.48 2.66 15.98
CA SER A 46 2.74 1.39 16.00
C SER A 46 1.24 1.53 15.67
N ALA A 47 0.54 2.50 16.27
CA ALA A 47 -0.87 2.75 16.00
C ALA A 47 -1.11 3.27 14.57
N TYR A 48 -0.28 4.19 14.09
CA TYR A 48 -0.36 4.74 12.74
C TYR A 48 -0.05 3.67 11.69
N ALA A 49 1.05 2.95 11.85
CA ALA A 49 1.46 1.87 10.96
C ALA A 49 0.39 0.77 10.89
N SER A 50 -0.18 0.36 12.04
CA SER A 50 -1.28 -0.62 12.08
C SER A 50 -2.50 -0.14 11.30
N ALA A 51 -2.91 1.12 11.48
CA ALA A 51 -4.04 1.69 10.75
C ALA A 51 -3.77 1.74 9.24
N LYS A 52 -2.55 2.10 8.83
CA LYS A 52 -2.16 2.19 7.42
C LYS A 52 -1.93 0.82 6.77
N SER A 53 -1.42 -0.17 7.51
CA SER A 53 -1.40 -1.58 7.08
C SER A 53 -2.81 -2.14 6.88
N GLY A 54 -3.75 -1.80 7.77
CA GLY A 54 -5.16 -2.18 7.63
C GLY A 54 -5.79 -1.69 6.31
N MET A 55 -5.33 -0.56 5.76
CA MET A 55 -5.77 -0.06 4.45
C MET A 55 -5.37 -0.99 3.30
N ILE A 56 -4.25 -1.70 3.42
CA ILE A 56 -3.78 -2.66 2.42
C ILE A 56 -4.74 -3.85 2.33
N GLY A 57 -5.09 -4.43 3.49
CA GLY A 57 -6.08 -5.51 3.57
C GLY A 57 -7.45 -5.08 3.05
N LEU A 58 -7.92 -3.89 3.47
CA LEU A 58 -9.17 -3.30 2.99
C LEU A 58 -9.17 -3.14 1.45
N THR A 59 -8.09 -2.59 0.89
CA THR A 59 -7.95 -2.40 -0.56
C THR A 59 -8.07 -3.71 -1.31
N ARG A 60 -7.40 -4.73 -0.82
CA ARG A 60 -7.38 -6.05 -1.44
C ARG A 60 -8.75 -6.74 -1.41
N VAL A 61 -9.42 -6.74 -0.26
CA VAL A 61 -10.75 -7.34 -0.12
C VAL A 61 -11.78 -6.57 -0.93
N ALA A 62 -11.77 -5.23 -0.88
CA ALA A 62 -12.68 -4.42 -1.69
C ALA A 62 -12.48 -4.63 -3.20
N ALA A 63 -11.22 -4.80 -3.65
CA ALA A 63 -10.93 -5.13 -5.06
C ALA A 63 -11.56 -6.47 -5.48
N MET A 64 -11.47 -7.50 -4.62
CA MET A 64 -12.09 -8.81 -4.88
C MET A 64 -13.62 -8.75 -4.86
N ASP A 65 -14.19 -8.08 -3.86
CA ASP A 65 -15.65 -8.02 -3.65
C ASP A 65 -16.36 -7.19 -4.73
N LEU A 66 -15.70 -6.16 -5.25
CA LEU A 66 -16.30 -5.18 -6.15
C LEU A 66 -15.91 -5.39 -7.63
N GLY A 67 -14.91 -6.23 -7.91
CA GLY A 67 -14.38 -6.45 -9.25
C GLY A 67 -15.44 -6.91 -10.26
N ARG A 68 -16.37 -7.80 -9.84
CA ARG A 68 -17.49 -8.27 -10.71
C ARG A 68 -18.46 -7.15 -11.10
N ALA A 69 -18.46 -6.03 -10.38
CA ALA A 69 -19.27 -4.86 -10.69
C ALA A 69 -18.48 -3.80 -11.50
N GLY A 70 -17.29 -4.13 -12.02
CA GLY A 70 -16.46 -3.18 -12.76
C GLY A 70 -15.87 -2.05 -11.90
N ILE A 71 -15.77 -2.28 -10.59
CA ILE A 71 -15.23 -1.29 -9.63
C ILE A 71 -13.82 -1.70 -9.25
N THR A 72 -12.85 -0.80 -9.42
CA THR A 72 -11.47 -1.03 -8.99
C THR A 72 -11.22 -0.43 -7.60
N CYS A 73 -10.32 -1.07 -6.84
CA CYS A 73 -9.88 -0.56 -5.56
C CYS A 73 -8.36 -0.68 -5.47
N ASN A 74 -7.64 0.45 -5.32
CA ASN A 74 -6.20 0.50 -5.21
C ASN A 74 -5.77 1.35 -4.01
N ALA A 75 -4.52 1.22 -3.59
CA ALA A 75 -3.94 2.03 -2.53
C ALA A 75 -2.75 2.85 -3.04
N ILE A 76 -2.58 4.05 -2.48
CA ILE A 76 -1.41 4.89 -2.69
C ILE A 76 -0.74 5.16 -1.34
N ALA A 77 0.59 4.96 -1.30
CA ALA A 77 1.49 5.41 -0.25
C ALA A 77 2.17 6.70 -0.72
N PRO A 78 1.72 7.88 -0.30
CA PRO A 78 2.24 9.14 -0.78
C PRO A 78 3.50 9.57 -0.04
N PHE A 79 4.44 10.16 -0.77
CA PHE A 79 5.54 10.95 -0.25
C PHE A 79 5.34 12.39 -0.75
N ALA A 80 4.93 13.30 0.12
CA ALA A 80 4.61 14.66 -0.26
C ALA A 80 4.88 15.65 0.87
N ALA A 81 5.30 16.84 0.50
CA ALA A 81 5.38 17.96 1.42
C ALA A 81 3.97 18.35 1.89
N THR A 82 3.78 18.36 3.20
CA THR A 82 2.51 18.73 3.84
C THR A 82 2.78 19.59 5.07
N ARG A 83 1.75 20.20 5.61
CA ARG A 83 1.85 20.90 6.91
C ARG A 83 2.39 20.00 8.03
N VAL A 84 2.09 18.70 7.98
CA VAL A 84 2.63 17.73 8.96
C VAL A 84 4.13 17.53 8.75
N THR A 85 4.59 17.41 7.50
CA THR A 85 6.03 17.31 7.19
C THR A 85 6.80 18.54 7.67
N ASP A 86 6.22 19.72 7.49
CA ASP A 86 6.81 20.98 7.92
C ASP A 86 6.95 21.08 9.46
N MET A 87 5.99 20.51 10.19
CA MET A 87 5.97 20.51 11.66
C MET A 87 6.97 19.50 12.29
N ILE A 88 7.59 18.61 11.52
CA ILE A 88 8.57 17.65 12.04
C ILE A 88 9.78 18.41 12.57
N VAL A 89 10.12 18.18 13.85
CA VAL A 89 11.35 18.67 14.47
C VAL A 89 12.38 17.55 14.39
N PRO A 90 13.43 17.68 13.56
CA PRO A 90 14.47 16.66 13.44
C PRO A 90 15.23 16.48 14.77
N ALA A 91 15.46 15.24 15.15
CA ALA A 91 16.24 14.91 16.35
C ALA A 91 17.74 14.77 16.05
N ASN A 92 18.13 14.63 14.79
CA ASN A 92 19.51 14.49 14.34
C ASN A 92 19.67 14.97 12.88
N ASP A 93 20.90 15.00 12.38
CA ASP A 93 21.24 15.48 11.03
C ASP A 93 20.62 14.61 9.93
N GLU A 94 20.46 13.32 10.14
CA GLU A 94 19.83 12.41 9.18
C GLU A 94 18.35 12.73 8.99
N GLN A 95 17.64 12.95 10.10
CA GLN A 95 16.23 13.37 10.05
C GLN A 95 16.07 14.78 9.45
N ALA A 96 17.04 15.67 9.68
CA ALA A 96 17.05 17.00 9.07
C ALA A 96 17.20 16.89 7.55
N ALA A 97 18.13 16.07 7.06
CA ALA A 97 18.35 15.83 5.66
C ALA A 97 17.13 15.15 4.99
N TYR A 98 16.50 14.20 5.68
CA TYR A 98 15.25 13.60 5.21
C TYR A 98 14.13 14.64 5.08
N LYS A 99 13.93 15.49 6.09
CA LYS A 99 12.92 16.56 6.07
C LYS A 99 13.16 17.51 4.90
N GLU A 100 14.39 17.94 4.67
CA GLU A 100 14.75 18.82 3.55
C GLU A 100 14.36 18.20 2.20
N ARG A 101 14.65 16.91 1.99
CA ARG A 101 14.25 16.19 0.79
C ARG A 101 12.73 16.05 0.67
N ALA A 102 12.05 15.72 1.76
CA ALA A 102 10.61 15.55 1.78
C ALA A 102 9.85 16.85 1.46
N LEU A 103 10.37 18.00 1.87
CA LEU A 103 9.78 19.31 1.57
C LEU A 103 9.87 19.71 0.08
N LYS A 104 10.70 19.05 -0.71
CA LYS A 104 10.80 19.25 -2.18
C LYS A 104 9.71 18.50 -2.95
N LEU A 105 8.96 17.61 -2.31
CA LEU A 105 7.99 16.73 -2.95
C LEU A 105 6.62 17.41 -3.05
N SER A 106 6.26 17.90 -4.25
CA SER A 106 4.91 18.44 -4.47
C SER A 106 3.84 17.37 -4.34
N PRO A 107 2.71 17.65 -3.64
CA PRO A 107 1.55 16.77 -3.61
C PRO A 107 0.89 16.57 -4.97
N ASP A 108 1.18 17.41 -5.97
CA ASP A 108 0.63 17.31 -7.33
C ASP A 108 1.01 15.98 -8.01
N HIS A 109 2.19 15.43 -7.68
CA HIS A 109 2.59 14.12 -8.18
C HIS A 109 1.65 13.01 -7.69
N VAL A 110 1.21 13.10 -6.42
CA VAL A 110 0.24 12.17 -5.85
C VAL A 110 -1.13 12.35 -6.52
N ALA A 111 -1.56 13.60 -6.73
CA ALA A 111 -2.82 13.90 -7.42
C ALA A 111 -2.82 13.35 -8.86
N THR A 112 -1.69 13.45 -9.56
CA THR A 112 -1.53 12.87 -10.91
C THR A 112 -1.68 11.35 -10.89
N ALA A 113 -1.09 10.65 -9.92
CA ALA A 113 -1.23 9.19 -9.80
C ALA A 113 -2.67 8.78 -9.45
N VAL A 114 -3.36 9.55 -8.60
CA VAL A 114 -4.79 9.34 -8.31
C VAL A 114 -5.61 9.53 -9.59
N ALA A 115 -5.38 10.62 -10.33
CA ALA A 115 -6.09 10.90 -11.58
C ALA A 115 -5.86 9.79 -12.63
N TRP A 116 -4.63 9.26 -12.74
CA TRP A 116 -4.32 8.13 -13.60
C TRP A 116 -5.15 6.89 -13.23
N LEU A 117 -5.20 6.52 -11.94
CA LEU A 117 -5.99 5.37 -11.50
C LEU A 117 -7.51 5.57 -11.67
N CYS A 118 -7.97 6.80 -11.86
CA CYS A 118 -9.36 7.12 -12.14
C CYS A 118 -9.73 7.01 -13.63
N GLN A 119 -8.75 6.90 -14.54
CA GLN A 119 -9.03 6.83 -15.97
C GLN A 119 -9.66 5.49 -16.38
N PRO A 120 -10.43 5.45 -17.48
CA PRO A 120 -10.98 4.22 -18.05
C PRO A 120 -9.89 3.19 -18.39
N GLU A 121 -8.74 3.65 -18.89
CA GLU A 121 -7.59 2.83 -19.28
C GLU A 121 -6.97 2.08 -18.07
N SER A 122 -7.25 2.52 -16.86
CA SER A 122 -6.80 1.88 -15.62
C SER A 122 -7.75 0.81 -15.08
N GLN A 123 -8.76 0.39 -15.86
CA GLN A 123 -9.78 -0.59 -15.45
C GLN A 123 -9.19 -1.96 -15.06
N SER A 124 -8.08 -2.36 -15.65
CA SER A 124 -7.38 -3.62 -15.30
C SER A 124 -6.54 -3.53 -14.02
N ILE A 125 -6.34 -2.32 -13.47
CA ILE A 125 -5.51 -2.08 -12.30
C ILE A 125 -6.41 -2.12 -11.06
N THR A 126 -6.35 -3.20 -10.30
CA THR A 126 -7.11 -3.35 -9.06
C THR A 126 -6.35 -4.17 -8.02
N GLY A 127 -6.57 -3.89 -6.75
CA GLY A 127 -5.91 -4.55 -5.63
C GLY A 127 -4.42 -4.20 -5.49
N GLN A 128 -3.94 -3.16 -6.16
CA GLN A 128 -2.53 -2.80 -6.19
C GLN A 128 -2.20 -1.71 -5.17
N ILE A 129 -0.91 -1.65 -4.80
CA ILE A 129 -0.36 -0.67 -3.87
C ILE A 129 0.75 0.09 -4.57
N PHE A 130 0.55 1.39 -4.78
CA PHE A 130 1.53 2.25 -5.42
C PHE A 130 2.15 3.22 -4.41
N GLY A 131 3.45 3.45 -4.53
CA GLY A 131 4.13 4.56 -3.88
C GLY A 131 4.36 5.70 -4.87
N VAL A 132 4.20 6.94 -4.43
CA VAL A 132 4.43 8.11 -5.27
C VAL A 132 5.38 9.05 -4.54
N ARG A 133 6.58 9.29 -5.12
CA ARG A 133 7.62 10.14 -4.55
C ARG A 133 8.21 11.05 -5.63
N GLY A 134 7.73 12.29 -5.72
CA GLY A 134 8.08 13.16 -6.83
C GLY A 134 7.69 12.49 -8.16
N ARG A 135 8.63 12.39 -9.10
CA ARG A 135 8.43 11.73 -10.41
C ARG A 135 8.66 10.21 -10.37
N GLU A 136 8.79 9.63 -9.19
CA GLU A 136 8.96 8.19 -9.01
C GLU A 136 7.63 7.54 -8.67
N LEU A 137 7.29 6.48 -9.38
CA LEU A 137 6.12 5.63 -9.12
C LEU A 137 6.62 4.22 -8.81
N PHE A 138 6.29 3.71 -7.62
CA PHE A 138 6.63 2.38 -7.17
C PHE A 138 5.41 1.48 -7.20
N LEU A 139 5.58 0.22 -7.59
CA LEU A 139 4.61 -0.83 -7.36
C LEU A 139 5.13 -1.72 -6.23
N PHE A 140 4.45 -1.74 -5.10
CA PHE A 140 4.82 -2.58 -3.98
C PHE A 140 4.38 -4.02 -4.18
N SER A 141 5.26 -4.98 -3.88
CA SER A 141 4.91 -6.38 -3.77
C SER A 141 3.94 -6.58 -2.59
N GLN A 142 3.10 -7.60 -2.71
CA GLN A 142 2.18 -7.97 -1.63
C GLN A 142 2.65 -9.30 -1.00
N PRO A 143 2.41 -9.50 0.32
CA PRO A 143 2.87 -10.69 1.00
C PRO A 143 2.40 -11.98 0.32
N ARG A 144 3.31 -12.88 0.08
CA ARG A 144 3.12 -14.26 -0.38
C ARG A 144 4.16 -15.13 0.33
N PRO A 145 3.89 -16.42 0.55
CA PRO A 145 4.93 -17.33 1.00
C PRO A 145 6.12 -17.28 0.04
N VAL A 146 7.33 -17.09 0.57
CA VAL A 146 8.59 -17.12 -0.19
C VAL A 146 9.33 -18.44 0.00
N ALA A 147 9.02 -19.16 1.10
CA ALA A 147 9.53 -20.50 1.39
C ALA A 147 8.46 -21.30 2.14
N THR A 148 8.56 -22.62 2.10
CA THR A 148 7.63 -23.52 2.77
C THR A 148 8.39 -24.69 3.36
N LEU A 149 8.30 -24.89 4.66
CA LEU A 149 8.82 -26.06 5.37
C LEU A 149 7.69 -27.07 5.57
N SER A 150 7.89 -28.30 5.08
CA SER A 150 6.92 -29.40 5.21
C SER A 150 7.56 -30.66 5.75
N ARG A 151 6.76 -31.57 6.28
CA ARG A 151 7.14 -32.94 6.66
C ARG A 151 6.25 -33.93 5.93
N ASP A 152 6.83 -35.05 5.58
CA ASP A 152 6.08 -36.16 4.97
C ASP A 152 5.42 -37.07 6.03
N ASP A 153 6.03 -37.14 7.23
CA ASP A 153 5.59 -37.99 8.32
C ASP A 153 5.47 -37.24 9.64
N GLY A 154 4.36 -37.48 10.35
CA GLY A 154 4.11 -36.98 11.71
C GLY A 154 3.93 -35.48 11.83
N ASP A 155 3.68 -35.02 13.03
CA ASP A 155 3.49 -33.61 13.35
C ASP A 155 4.82 -32.91 13.68
N TRP A 156 4.83 -31.58 13.52
CA TRP A 156 5.93 -30.75 13.98
C TRP A 156 5.87 -30.63 15.51
N ASP A 157 7.00 -30.89 16.14
CA ASP A 157 7.26 -30.49 17.52
C ASP A 157 8.23 -29.30 17.57
N VAL A 158 8.39 -28.71 18.75
CA VAL A 158 9.27 -27.54 18.93
C VAL A 158 10.71 -27.85 18.57
N ALA A 159 11.20 -29.03 18.94
CA ALA A 159 12.58 -29.43 18.65
C ALA A 159 12.84 -29.60 17.16
N GLY A 160 11.88 -30.20 16.44
CA GLY A 160 11.94 -30.34 14.98
C GLY A 160 11.93 -29.01 14.24
N LEU A 161 11.08 -28.05 14.70
CA LEU A 161 11.09 -26.70 14.12
C LEU A 161 12.38 -25.92 14.41
N ILE A 162 12.95 -26.02 15.63
CA ILE A 162 14.24 -25.42 15.96
C ILE A 162 15.34 -25.93 15.04
N ALA A 163 15.33 -27.23 14.74
CA ALA A 163 16.35 -27.84 13.88
C ALA A 163 16.20 -27.48 12.39
N ALA A 164 14.98 -27.40 11.87
CA ALA A 164 14.72 -27.32 10.43
C ALA A 164 14.41 -25.90 9.93
N ALA A 165 13.70 -25.08 10.69
CA ALA A 165 13.22 -23.78 10.22
C ALA A 165 14.33 -22.78 9.87
N PRO A 166 15.45 -22.66 10.60
CA PRO A 166 16.53 -21.74 10.21
C PRO A 166 17.11 -22.02 8.84
N ALA A 167 17.35 -23.30 8.53
CA ALA A 167 17.93 -23.69 7.23
C ALA A 167 17.02 -23.32 6.05
N GLU A 168 15.70 -23.37 6.24
CA GLU A 168 14.72 -23.08 5.19
C GLU A 168 14.41 -21.58 5.09
N PHE A 169 14.32 -20.86 6.23
CA PHE A 169 13.76 -19.52 6.25
C PHE A 169 14.76 -18.40 6.42
N GLU A 170 15.95 -18.63 7.04
CA GLU A 170 16.85 -17.55 7.46
C GLU A 170 17.29 -16.66 6.28
N SER A 171 17.54 -17.25 5.12
CA SER A 171 17.92 -16.50 3.91
C SER A 171 16.80 -15.64 3.32
N ASN A 172 15.56 -15.87 3.76
CA ASN A 172 14.36 -15.19 3.28
C ASN A 172 13.78 -14.21 4.32
N TYR A 173 14.40 -14.06 5.50
CA TYR A 173 13.93 -13.11 6.49
C TYR A 173 14.03 -11.69 5.95
N THR A 174 12.94 -10.94 6.07
CA THR A 174 12.94 -9.52 5.77
C THR A 174 13.60 -8.77 6.90
N ASP A 175 14.48 -7.84 6.58
CA ASP A 175 15.12 -6.96 7.56
C ASP A 175 14.09 -5.98 8.20
N LEU A 176 14.56 -5.19 9.16
CA LEU A 176 13.77 -4.18 9.85
C LEU A 176 14.08 -2.75 9.36
N THR A 177 14.56 -2.62 8.13
CA THR A 177 14.82 -1.32 7.51
C THR A 177 13.53 -0.51 7.47
N THR A 178 13.55 0.68 8.04
CA THR A 178 12.39 1.58 8.09
C THR A 178 12.11 2.21 6.73
N ASP A 179 10.93 2.82 6.56
CA ASP A 179 10.61 3.58 5.37
C ASP A 179 11.54 4.81 5.19
N LEU A 180 11.96 5.43 6.29
CA LEU A 180 12.90 6.55 6.24
C LEU A 180 14.26 6.13 5.70
N GLU A 181 14.78 4.99 6.13
CA GLU A 181 16.04 4.43 5.64
C GLU A 181 15.94 3.98 4.18
N SER A 182 14.88 3.24 3.83
CA SER A 182 14.66 2.73 2.47
C SER A 182 14.54 3.83 1.42
N PHE A 183 13.97 4.98 1.79
CA PHE A 183 13.78 6.13 0.90
C PHE A 183 14.72 7.30 1.20
N ASN A 184 15.84 7.05 1.90
CA ASN A 184 16.87 8.05 2.25
C ASN A 184 17.78 8.38 1.05
N THR A 185 17.20 8.65 -0.10
CA THR A 185 17.87 9.06 -1.34
C THR A 185 17.25 10.33 -1.88
N ASP A 186 17.96 11.04 -2.74
CA ASP A 186 17.40 12.23 -3.38
C ASP A 186 16.22 11.86 -4.28
N PRO A 187 15.06 12.50 -4.10
CA PRO A 187 13.90 12.23 -4.94
C PRO A 187 14.09 12.86 -6.33
N LYS A 188 13.47 12.27 -7.33
CA LYS A 188 13.32 12.89 -8.65
C LYS A 188 12.19 13.91 -8.61
N VAL A 189 12.54 15.17 -8.57
CA VAL A 189 11.61 16.31 -8.50
C VAL A 189 11.60 17.11 -9.80
#